data_ab84d8db9b671580085a6284de1deaea
#
_entry.id   ab84d8db9b671580085a6284de1deaea
#
_cell.length_a   1.000
_cell.length_b   1.000
_cell.length_c   1.000
_cell.angle_alpha   90.00
_cell.angle_beta   90.00
_cell.angle_gamma   90.00
#
_symmetry.space_group_name_H-M   'P 1'
#
loop_
_entity.id
_entity.type
_entity.pdbx_description
1 polymer ?
#
loop_
_entity_poly.entity_id
_entity_poly.type
_entity_poly.pdbx_seq_one_letter_code
_entity_poly.pdbx_strand_id
1 'polypeptide(L)'
;FSINLGAAISMFFCPILLDKYGPGVGFGVPGVFMLIAMVSYWSGRYKLVHITPAGKTGWRETLDKEGVRTLGRLCIIFLFVSMFFALFEQSQSAWVLQAGKMNLRWLGKDWLPAQMQSANPFLIMILIPAFSYVIYPVLNRLWTLTPLRKIGIGMFLTAASFLVPVWIEIQLERGDQPTIGWQFFAYIFLTGAEVMVSITSLEFAYTQAPRKMKSLIQSVELLSISLGNAFAAVVNNIIKNEDGTSKLPGASYYWFFVIAMLVTAAIFIPVARWYKPKE
;
A
#
# COMPACT_ATOMS: atom_id res chain seq x y z
N PHE A 1 6.92 12.84 4.47
CA PHE A 1 6.82 13.78 3.36
C PHE A 1 7.92 13.55 2.32
N SER A 2 9.20 13.55 2.69
CA SER A 2 10.35 13.43 1.75
C SER A 2 10.32 12.16 0.91
N ILE A 3 9.94 11.02 1.50
CA ILE A 3 9.80 9.74 0.78
C ILE A 3 8.75 9.86 -0.32
N ASN A 4 7.57 10.38 0.00
CA ASN A 4 6.49 10.52 -0.96
C ASN A 4 6.80 11.57 -2.05
N LEU A 5 7.51 12.64 -1.71
CA LEU A 5 7.98 13.62 -2.70
C LEU A 5 8.95 12.95 -3.69
N GLY A 6 9.92 12.18 -3.19
CA GLY A 6 10.85 11.42 -4.03
C GLY A 6 10.13 10.38 -4.91
N ALA A 7 9.17 9.65 -4.35
CA ALA A 7 8.34 8.70 -5.09
C ALA A 7 7.52 9.38 -6.19
N ALA A 8 6.86 10.51 -5.89
CA ALA A 8 6.09 11.28 -6.86
C ALA A 8 6.95 11.71 -8.05
N ILE A 9 8.12 12.29 -7.79
CA ILE A 9 9.07 12.72 -8.82
C ILE A 9 9.53 11.52 -9.65
N SER A 10 9.94 10.43 -8.99
CA SER A 10 10.43 9.24 -9.68
C SER A 10 9.36 8.58 -10.54
N MET A 11 8.17 8.32 -9.99
CA MET A 11 7.07 7.67 -10.72
C MET A 11 6.54 8.52 -11.88
N PHE A 12 6.67 9.83 -11.80
CA PHE A 12 6.27 10.72 -12.89
C PHE A 12 7.34 10.81 -14.00
N PHE A 13 8.61 10.99 -13.64
CA PHE A 13 9.67 11.27 -14.62
C PHE A 13 10.36 10.01 -15.17
N CYS A 14 10.53 8.94 -14.37
CA CYS A 14 11.23 7.76 -14.85
C CYS A 14 10.57 7.09 -16.08
N PRO A 15 9.23 6.97 -16.17
CA PRO A 15 8.58 6.48 -17.39
C PRO A 15 8.88 7.32 -18.63
N ILE A 16 8.95 8.66 -18.49
CA ILE A 16 9.29 9.58 -19.59
C ILE A 16 10.76 9.39 -20.02
N LEU A 17 11.66 9.26 -19.04
CA LEU A 17 13.09 9.03 -19.34
C LEU A 17 13.30 7.69 -20.03
N LEU A 18 12.57 6.66 -19.59
CA LEU A 18 12.61 5.33 -20.18
C LEU A 18 12.11 5.34 -21.63
N ASP A 19 10.98 6.02 -21.87
CA ASP A 19 10.36 6.11 -23.20
C ASP A 19 11.21 6.91 -24.19
N LYS A 20 11.73 8.08 -23.78
CA LYS A 20 12.47 9.00 -24.65
C LYS A 20 13.94 8.66 -24.87
N TYR A 21 14.62 8.17 -23.81
CA TYR A 21 16.08 8.00 -23.79
C TYR A 21 16.52 6.56 -23.57
N GLY A 22 15.55 5.64 -23.40
CA GLY A 22 15.81 4.21 -23.22
C GLY A 22 16.24 3.81 -21.79
N PRO A 23 16.47 2.49 -21.58
CA PRO A 23 16.71 1.92 -20.25
C PRO A 23 17.95 2.47 -19.54
N GLY A 24 19.02 2.78 -20.28
CA GLY A 24 20.26 3.31 -19.71
C GLY A 24 20.05 4.60 -18.94
N VAL A 25 19.27 5.54 -19.49
CA VAL A 25 18.95 6.82 -18.81
C VAL A 25 17.82 6.62 -17.80
N GLY A 26 16.77 5.87 -18.17
CA GLY A 26 15.62 5.64 -17.31
C GLY A 26 15.98 5.04 -15.94
N PHE A 27 16.94 4.11 -15.88
CA PHE A 27 17.46 3.51 -14.66
C PHE A 27 18.74 4.20 -14.14
N GLY A 28 19.52 4.83 -15.02
CA GLY A 28 20.77 5.50 -14.65
C GLY A 28 20.53 6.72 -13.75
N VAL A 29 19.51 7.54 -14.05
CA VAL A 29 19.18 8.73 -13.26
C VAL A 29 18.85 8.39 -11.80
N PRO A 30 17.93 7.46 -11.48
CA PRO A 30 17.74 6.98 -10.11
C PRO A 30 19.02 6.44 -9.47
N GLY A 31 19.87 5.73 -10.25
CA GLY A 31 21.17 5.23 -9.78
C GLY A 31 22.10 6.35 -9.30
N VAL A 32 22.17 7.46 -10.05
CA VAL A 32 22.95 8.64 -9.65
C VAL A 32 22.42 9.25 -8.35
N PHE A 33 21.10 9.39 -8.20
CA PHE A 33 20.50 9.88 -6.96
C PHE A 33 20.79 8.95 -5.77
N MET A 34 20.79 7.63 -5.98
CA MET A 34 21.19 6.67 -4.94
C MET A 34 22.66 6.83 -4.55
N LEU A 35 23.56 7.11 -5.49
CA LEU A 35 24.96 7.41 -5.20
C LEU A 35 25.09 8.68 -4.36
N ILE A 36 24.36 9.75 -4.71
CA ILE A 36 24.33 10.99 -3.94
C ILE A 36 23.79 10.73 -2.51
N ALA A 37 22.73 9.94 -2.38
CA ALA A 37 22.19 9.56 -1.08
C ALA A 37 23.21 8.78 -0.23
N MET A 38 23.93 7.84 -0.84
CA MET A 38 24.99 7.06 -0.18
C MET A 38 26.13 7.97 0.31
N VAL A 39 26.60 8.88 -0.53
CA VAL A 39 27.67 9.83 -0.15
C VAL A 39 27.21 10.75 0.98
N SER A 40 25.95 11.25 0.90
CA SER A 40 25.35 12.09 1.94
C SER A 40 25.25 11.34 3.28
N TYR A 41 24.76 10.10 3.25
CA TYR A 41 24.70 9.23 4.43
C TYR A 41 26.08 8.96 5.02
N TRP A 42 27.04 8.61 4.16
CA TRP A 42 28.43 8.38 4.57
C TRP A 42 29.06 9.62 5.25
N SER A 43 28.84 10.79 4.69
CA SER A 43 29.36 12.05 5.26
C SER A 43 28.76 12.36 6.64
N GLY A 44 27.49 11.97 6.85
CA GLY A 44 26.76 12.16 8.11
C GLY A 44 26.98 11.07 9.16
N ARG A 45 27.69 9.96 8.84
CA ARG A 45 27.74 8.75 9.68
C ARG A 45 28.23 8.97 11.13
N TYR A 46 29.09 9.93 11.34
CA TYR A 46 29.61 10.26 12.70
C TYR A 46 28.63 11.10 13.53
N LYS A 47 27.60 11.65 12.93
CA LYS A 47 26.52 12.39 13.62
C LYS A 47 25.37 11.48 14.05
N LEU A 48 25.36 10.24 13.58
CA LEU A 48 24.32 9.26 13.89
C LEU A 48 24.60 8.57 15.23
N VAL A 49 23.53 8.30 15.97
CA VAL A 49 23.62 7.53 17.23
C VAL A 49 23.86 6.06 16.89
N HIS A 50 24.98 5.52 17.32
CA HIS A 50 25.31 4.11 17.18
C HIS A 50 24.87 3.34 18.42
N ILE A 51 23.87 2.46 18.28
CA ILE A 51 23.42 1.56 19.34
C ILE A 51 24.01 0.17 19.05
N THR A 52 24.78 -0.37 20.00
CA THR A 52 25.31 -1.72 19.88
C THR A 52 24.21 -2.76 19.92
N PRO A 53 24.22 -3.79 19.03
CA PRO A 53 23.25 -4.87 19.06
C PRO A 53 23.27 -5.59 20.43
N ALA A 54 22.10 -5.84 20.99
CA ALA A 54 21.94 -6.46 22.31
C ALA A 54 22.33 -7.96 22.37
N GLY A 55 22.72 -8.57 21.25
CA GLY A 55 23.18 -9.96 21.18
C GLY A 55 22.12 -10.99 21.60
N LYS A 56 22.59 -12.19 22.02
CA LYS A 56 21.70 -13.30 22.41
C LYS A 56 20.85 -12.99 23.65
N THR A 57 21.35 -12.18 24.56
CA THR A 57 20.63 -11.73 25.78
C THR A 57 19.44 -10.85 25.41
N GLY A 58 19.58 -9.94 24.44
CA GLY A 58 18.48 -9.10 23.97
C GLY A 58 17.31 -9.89 23.36
N TRP A 59 17.60 -10.98 22.61
CA TRP A 59 16.57 -11.86 22.07
C TRP A 59 15.77 -12.58 23.17
N ARG A 60 16.43 -13.08 24.22
CA ARG A 60 15.78 -13.74 25.37
C ARG A 60 14.88 -12.78 26.15
N GLU A 61 15.32 -11.53 26.31
CA GLU A 61 14.51 -10.50 26.98
C GLU A 61 13.35 -9.97 26.12
N THR A 62 13.49 -10.03 24.78
CA THR A 62 12.48 -9.59 23.83
C THR A 62 11.38 -10.65 23.66
N LEU A 63 11.76 -11.94 23.68
CA LEU A 63 10.85 -13.08 23.49
C LEU A 63 10.40 -13.68 24.86
N ASP A 64 10.15 -12.85 25.84
CA ASP A 64 9.49 -13.26 27.07
C ASP A 64 8.01 -13.64 26.82
N LYS A 65 7.34 -14.21 27.80
CA LYS A 65 5.94 -14.67 27.62
C LYS A 65 4.99 -13.52 27.22
N GLU A 66 5.24 -12.33 27.73
CA GLU A 66 4.42 -11.15 27.40
C GLU A 66 4.70 -10.63 26.01
N GLY A 67 5.99 -10.58 25.62
CA GLY A 67 6.43 -10.21 24.29
C GLY A 67 5.89 -11.13 23.21
N VAL A 68 5.99 -12.45 23.39
CA VAL A 68 5.44 -13.45 22.46
C VAL A 68 3.91 -13.32 22.34
N ARG A 69 3.21 -13.10 23.45
CA ARG A 69 1.75 -12.88 23.43
C ARG A 69 1.37 -11.61 22.67
N THR A 70 2.10 -10.52 22.88
CA THR A 70 1.89 -9.25 22.16
C THR A 70 2.15 -9.42 20.68
N LEU A 71 3.26 -10.05 20.31
CA LEU A 71 3.62 -10.35 18.93
C LEU A 71 2.53 -11.19 18.25
N GLY A 72 2.09 -12.29 18.87
CA GLY A 72 1.04 -13.15 18.32
C GLY A 72 -0.29 -12.40 18.06
N ARG A 73 -0.68 -11.51 18.98
CA ARG A 73 -1.88 -10.67 18.79
C ARG A 73 -1.72 -9.68 17.64
N LEU A 74 -0.55 -9.07 17.48
CA LEU A 74 -0.27 -8.16 16.38
C LEU A 74 -0.18 -8.89 15.05
N CYS A 75 0.40 -10.09 15.02
CA CYS A 75 0.43 -10.93 13.81
C CYS A 75 -0.97 -11.21 13.25
N ILE A 76 -1.98 -11.40 14.12
CA ILE A 76 -3.37 -11.56 13.67
C ILE A 76 -3.83 -10.30 12.91
N ILE A 77 -3.56 -9.10 13.43
CA ILE A 77 -3.93 -7.85 12.75
C ILE A 77 -3.17 -7.71 11.44
N PHE A 78 -1.86 -8.00 11.44
CA PHE A 78 -1.02 -7.91 10.24
C PHE A 78 -1.43 -8.89 9.16
N LEU A 79 -2.01 -10.05 9.52
CA LEU A 79 -2.60 -10.96 8.53
C LEU A 79 -3.77 -10.31 7.77
N PHE A 80 -4.61 -9.53 8.44
CA PHE A 80 -5.66 -8.75 7.76
C PHE A 80 -5.09 -7.58 6.96
N VAL A 81 -4.07 -6.91 7.48
CA VAL A 81 -3.37 -5.82 6.78
C VAL A 81 -2.66 -6.33 5.52
N SER A 82 -2.19 -7.59 5.50
CA SER A 82 -1.60 -8.18 4.30
C SER A 82 -2.57 -8.24 3.12
N MET A 83 -3.87 -8.43 3.39
CA MET A 83 -4.89 -8.38 2.33
C MET A 83 -5.05 -6.98 1.74
N PHE A 84 -4.92 -5.91 2.55
CA PHE A 84 -4.84 -4.55 2.03
C PHE A 84 -3.66 -4.40 1.06
N PHE A 85 -2.46 -4.87 1.44
CA PHE A 85 -1.28 -4.79 0.58
C PHE A 85 -1.42 -5.64 -0.69
N ALA A 86 -2.11 -6.79 -0.63
CA ALA A 86 -2.40 -7.59 -1.83
C ALA A 86 -3.18 -6.80 -2.90
N LEU A 87 -4.08 -5.92 -2.47
CA LEU A 87 -4.81 -5.04 -3.38
C LEU A 87 -4.00 -3.78 -3.73
N PHE A 88 -3.36 -3.17 -2.76
CA PHE A 88 -2.60 -1.93 -2.93
C PHE A 88 -1.50 -2.07 -3.99
N GLU A 89 -0.71 -3.14 -3.93
CA GLU A 89 0.39 -3.40 -4.87
C GLU A 89 -0.09 -3.66 -6.31
N GLN A 90 -1.37 -4.01 -6.52
CA GLN A 90 -1.93 -4.14 -7.86
C GLN A 90 -2.05 -2.80 -8.58
N SER A 91 -2.04 -1.69 -7.87
CA SER A 91 -1.97 -0.36 -8.48
C SER A 91 -0.69 -0.16 -9.29
N GLN A 92 0.38 -0.89 -8.95
CA GLN A 92 1.67 -0.86 -9.63
C GLN A 92 1.82 -1.93 -10.72
N SER A 93 0.86 -2.83 -10.86
CA SER A 93 0.88 -3.95 -11.80
C SER A 93 -0.40 -4.02 -12.64
N ALA A 94 -1.48 -4.60 -12.11
CA ALA A 94 -2.72 -4.81 -12.85
C ALA A 94 -3.35 -3.50 -13.35
N TRP A 95 -3.31 -2.41 -12.57
CA TRP A 95 -3.86 -1.13 -12.99
C TRP A 95 -3.03 -0.48 -14.11
N VAL A 96 -1.71 -0.68 -14.12
CA VAL A 96 -0.85 -0.21 -15.23
C VAL A 96 -1.15 -0.95 -16.52
N LEU A 97 -1.36 -2.28 -16.43
CA LEU A 97 -1.76 -3.07 -17.59
C LEU A 97 -3.14 -2.67 -18.10
N GLN A 98 -4.09 -2.36 -17.21
CA GLN A 98 -5.40 -1.83 -17.57
C GLN A 98 -5.28 -0.46 -18.24
N ALA A 99 -4.46 0.45 -17.70
CA ALA A 99 -4.21 1.77 -18.27
C ALA A 99 -3.70 1.69 -19.73
N GLY A 100 -2.89 0.67 -20.05
CA GLY A 100 -2.41 0.42 -21.40
C GLY A 100 -3.49 0.13 -22.43
N LYS A 101 -4.71 -0.26 -21.99
CA LYS A 101 -5.87 -0.50 -22.85
C LYS A 101 -6.83 0.70 -22.95
N MET A 102 -6.61 1.74 -22.14
CA MET A 102 -7.46 2.92 -22.03
C MET A 102 -7.03 4.03 -22.99
N ASN A 103 -7.89 5.03 -23.16
CA ASN A 103 -7.50 6.26 -23.82
C ASN A 103 -6.54 7.05 -22.92
N LEU A 104 -5.29 7.16 -23.36
CA LEU A 104 -4.21 7.80 -22.58
C LEU A 104 -4.28 9.33 -22.59
N ARG A 105 -5.16 9.94 -23.40
CA ARG A 105 -5.32 11.39 -23.47
C ARG A 105 -6.19 11.91 -22.34
N TRP A 106 -5.59 12.70 -21.44
CA TRP A 106 -6.27 13.32 -20.31
C TRP A 106 -5.68 14.71 -20.01
N LEU A 107 -6.55 15.67 -19.71
CA LEU A 107 -6.18 17.09 -19.46
C LEU A 107 -5.32 17.70 -20.58
N GLY A 108 -5.61 17.34 -21.84
CA GLY A 108 -4.92 17.88 -23.00
C GLY A 108 -3.50 17.33 -23.24
N LYS A 109 -3.09 16.29 -22.51
CA LYS A 109 -1.79 15.62 -22.63
C LYS A 109 -1.97 14.12 -22.83
N ASP A 110 -1.02 13.49 -23.50
CA ASP A 110 -0.90 12.06 -23.59
C ASP A 110 -0.04 11.56 -22.44
N TRP A 111 -0.59 10.63 -21.65
CA TRP A 111 0.03 10.06 -20.48
C TRP A 111 0.60 8.68 -20.79
N LEU A 112 1.69 8.31 -20.14
CA LEU A 112 2.14 6.92 -20.14
C LEU A 112 1.39 6.13 -19.05
N PRO A 113 1.00 4.86 -19.29
CA PRO A 113 0.28 4.05 -18.32
C PRO A 113 0.91 4.05 -16.92
N ALA A 114 2.23 3.92 -16.84
CA ALA A 114 2.97 3.89 -15.59
C ALA A 114 2.99 5.25 -14.86
N GLN A 115 2.78 6.38 -15.53
CA GLN A 115 2.80 7.69 -14.90
C GLN A 115 1.62 7.89 -13.95
N MET A 116 0.49 7.20 -14.16
CA MET A 116 -0.67 7.32 -13.27
C MET A 116 -0.37 6.87 -11.84
N GLN A 117 0.62 6.00 -11.64
CA GLN A 117 1.10 5.60 -10.30
C GLN A 117 1.57 6.80 -9.46
N SER A 118 2.07 7.88 -10.10
CA SER A 118 2.48 9.08 -9.38
C SER A 118 1.33 9.78 -8.65
N ALA A 119 0.08 9.48 -9.01
CA ALA A 119 -1.11 10.01 -8.33
C ALA A 119 -1.11 9.63 -6.84
N ASN A 120 -0.71 8.40 -6.47
CA ASN A 120 -0.68 7.96 -5.08
C ASN A 120 0.23 8.82 -4.19
N PRO A 121 1.54 8.99 -4.43
CA PRO A 121 2.40 9.78 -3.57
C PRO A 121 2.06 11.29 -3.60
N PHE A 122 1.48 11.82 -4.68
CA PHE A 122 0.93 13.18 -4.67
C PHE A 122 -0.28 13.30 -3.75
N LEU A 123 -1.22 12.36 -3.88
CA LEU A 123 -2.43 12.35 -3.07
C LEU A 123 -2.12 12.14 -1.59
N ILE A 124 -1.15 11.28 -1.23
CA ILE A 124 -0.82 11.02 0.16
C ILE A 124 -0.29 12.27 0.87
N MET A 125 0.49 13.11 0.17
CA MET A 125 0.97 14.39 0.71
C MET A 125 -0.17 15.36 1.03
N ILE A 126 -1.28 15.29 0.30
CA ILE A 126 -2.48 16.10 0.51
C ILE A 126 -3.42 15.43 1.52
N LEU A 127 -3.62 14.13 1.39
CA LEU A 127 -4.59 13.40 2.20
C LEU A 127 -4.15 13.22 3.65
N ILE A 128 -2.86 13.06 3.96
CA ILE A 128 -2.39 12.98 5.35
C ILE A 128 -2.85 14.21 6.16
N PRO A 129 -2.58 15.45 5.75
CA PRO A 129 -3.12 16.63 6.45
C PRO A 129 -4.65 16.67 6.44
N ALA A 130 -5.30 16.35 5.31
CA ALA A 130 -6.76 16.36 5.21
C ALA A 130 -7.40 15.37 6.18
N PHE A 131 -6.86 14.15 6.30
CA PHE A 131 -7.33 13.16 7.27
C PHE A 131 -7.08 13.62 8.72
N SER A 132 -5.89 14.14 8.99
CA SER A 132 -5.50 14.55 10.35
C SER A 132 -6.30 15.74 10.88
N TYR A 133 -6.52 16.76 10.06
CA TYR A 133 -7.14 18.00 10.49
C TYR A 133 -8.64 18.12 10.20
N VAL A 134 -9.16 17.35 9.24
CA VAL A 134 -10.56 17.46 8.81
C VAL A 134 -11.31 16.14 9.00
N ILE A 135 -10.88 15.06 8.31
CA ILE A 135 -11.67 13.83 8.21
C ILE A 135 -11.76 13.11 9.58
N TYR A 136 -10.62 12.90 10.25
CA TYR A 136 -10.64 12.25 11.57
C TYR A 136 -11.37 13.06 12.64
N PRO A 137 -11.21 14.39 12.77
CA PRO A 137 -12.02 15.17 13.69
C PRO A 137 -13.52 15.11 13.41
N VAL A 138 -13.94 15.15 12.14
CA VAL A 138 -15.35 15.03 11.75
C VAL A 138 -15.89 13.64 12.08
N LEU A 139 -15.19 12.58 11.69
CA LEU A 139 -15.60 11.22 12.01
C LEU A 139 -15.64 10.97 13.53
N ASN A 140 -14.71 11.56 14.27
CA ASN A 140 -14.64 11.40 15.73
C ASN A 140 -15.80 12.09 16.48
N ARG A 141 -16.46 13.08 15.83
CA ARG A 141 -17.71 13.68 16.35
C ARG A 141 -18.91 12.73 16.21
N LEU A 142 -18.89 11.88 15.19
CA LEU A 142 -19.99 10.92 14.94
C LEU A 142 -19.86 9.67 15.83
N TRP A 143 -18.65 9.15 15.96
CA TRP A 143 -18.34 8.04 16.87
C TRP A 143 -16.84 7.99 17.20
N THR A 144 -16.46 7.37 18.33
CA THR A 144 -15.06 7.24 18.77
C THR A 144 -14.23 6.47 17.76
N LEU A 145 -13.28 7.14 17.11
CA LEU A 145 -12.45 6.59 16.03
C LEU A 145 -11.17 5.95 16.60
N THR A 146 -11.25 4.68 17.01
CA THR A 146 -10.07 3.92 17.47
C THR A 146 -9.16 3.50 16.31
N PRO A 147 -7.86 3.20 16.54
CA PRO A 147 -6.96 2.74 15.48
C PRO A 147 -7.50 1.54 14.69
N LEU A 148 -8.04 0.53 15.39
CA LEU A 148 -8.62 -0.65 14.74
C LEU A 148 -9.87 -0.32 13.90
N ARG A 149 -10.67 0.66 14.31
CA ARG A 149 -11.80 1.14 13.50
C ARG A 149 -11.32 1.86 12.24
N LYS A 150 -10.25 2.67 12.32
CA LYS A 150 -9.62 3.29 11.14
C LYS A 150 -9.18 2.22 10.15
N ILE A 151 -8.46 1.19 10.62
CA ILE A 151 -8.02 0.08 9.78
C ILE A 151 -9.22 -0.60 9.11
N GLY A 152 -10.28 -0.93 9.87
CA GLY A 152 -11.48 -1.55 9.33
C GLY A 152 -12.18 -0.71 8.25
N ILE A 153 -12.36 0.60 8.50
CA ILE A 153 -12.94 1.53 7.49
C ILE A 153 -12.04 1.60 6.26
N GLY A 154 -10.72 1.67 6.45
CA GLY A 154 -9.76 1.68 5.35
C GLY A 154 -9.84 0.43 4.48
N MET A 155 -10.09 -0.76 5.07
CA MET A 155 -10.31 -1.99 4.31
C MET A 155 -11.56 -1.91 3.42
N PHE A 156 -12.68 -1.37 3.91
CA PHE A 156 -13.86 -1.14 3.06
C PHE A 156 -13.58 -0.11 1.97
N LEU A 157 -12.80 0.93 2.29
CA LEU A 157 -12.40 1.94 1.31
C LEU A 157 -11.50 1.34 0.22
N THR A 158 -10.63 0.38 0.57
CA THR A 158 -9.83 -0.40 -0.39
C THR A 158 -10.72 -1.19 -1.34
N ALA A 159 -11.75 -1.88 -0.82
CA ALA A 159 -12.70 -2.57 -1.68
C ALA A 159 -13.42 -1.60 -2.62
N ALA A 160 -13.83 -0.42 -2.12
CA ALA A 160 -14.48 0.61 -2.92
C ALA A 160 -13.55 1.16 -4.02
N SER A 161 -12.23 1.29 -3.77
CA SER A 161 -11.27 1.75 -4.78
C SER A 161 -11.22 0.82 -5.99
N PHE A 162 -11.41 -0.48 -5.80
CA PHE A 162 -11.40 -1.49 -6.86
C PHE A 162 -12.69 -1.53 -7.70
N LEU A 163 -13.77 -0.91 -7.24
CA LEU A 163 -14.99 -0.79 -8.07
C LEU A 163 -14.77 0.07 -9.31
N VAL A 164 -13.82 1.04 -9.24
CA VAL A 164 -13.49 1.87 -10.42
C VAL A 164 -12.77 1.05 -11.49
N PRO A 165 -11.71 0.27 -11.20
CA PRO A 165 -11.14 -0.69 -12.15
C PRO A 165 -12.13 -1.72 -12.69
N VAL A 166 -13.07 -2.21 -11.86
CA VAL A 166 -14.17 -3.08 -12.34
C VAL A 166 -14.98 -2.37 -13.41
N TRP A 167 -15.43 -1.14 -13.14
CA TRP A 167 -16.20 -0.35 -14.08
C TRP A 167 -15.43 -0.08 -15.38
N ILE A 168 -14.14 0.29 -15.26
CA ILE A 168 -13.26 0.51 -16.41
C ILE A 168 -13.20 -0.74 -17.28
N GLU A 169 -12.98 -1.91 -16.69
CA GLU A 169 -12.87 -3.16 -17.45
C GLU A 169 -14.19 -3.53 -18.15
N ILE A 170 -15.34 -3.31 -17.50
CA ILE A 170 -16.65 -3.50 -18.14
C ILE A 170 -16.81 -2.59 -19.36
N GLN A 171 -16.35 -1.34 -19.32
CA GLN A 171 -16.40 -0.44 -20.46
C GLN A 171 -15.47 -0.92 -21.59
N LEU A 172 -14.25 -1.36 -21.24
CA LEU A 172 -13.30 -1.93 -22.20
C LEU A 172 -13.86 -3.20 -22.88
N GLU A 173 -14.54 -4.07 -22.13
CA GLU A 173 -15.21 -5.27 -22.67
C GLU A 173 -16.37 -4.92 -23.63
N ARG A 174 -17.00 -3.76 -23.45
CA ARG A 174 -18.04 -3.24 -24.37
C ARG A 174 -17.45 -2.59 -25.63
N GLY A 175 -16.15 -2.44 -25.71
CA GLY A 175 -15.46 -1.77 -26.82
C GLY A 175 -15.31 -0.26 -26.64
N ASP A 176 -15.70 0.30 -25.48
CA ASP A 176 -15.46 1.70 -25.14
C ASP A 176 -14.01 1.91 -24.72
N GLN A 177 -13.51 3.11 -24.87
CA GLN A 177 -12.17 3.50 -24.42
C GLN A 177 -12.25 4.63 -23.38
N PRO A 178 -12.53 4.30 -22.10
CA PRO A 178 -12.55 5.30 -21.05
C PRO A 178 -11.17 5.95 -20.91
N THR A 179 -11.15 7.25 -20.55
CA THR A 179 -9.90 7.98 -20.36
C THR A 179 -9.17 7.51 -19.11
N ILE A 180 -7.83 7.55 -19.13
CA ILE A 180 -6.97 7.19 -18.00
C ILE A 180 -7.28 7.99 -16.72
N GLY A 181 -7.89 9.17 -16.86
CA GLY A 181 -8.35 10.00 -15.75
C GLY A 181 -9.30 9.29 -14.78
N TRP A 182 -10.03 8.26 -15.22
CA TRP A 182 -10.87 7.47 -14.32
C TRP A 182 -10.06 6.71 -13.25
N GLN A 183 -8.86 6.28 -13.57
CA GLN A 183 -7.99 5.66 -12.56
C GLN A 183 -7.59 6.64 -11.45
N PHE A 184 -7.53 7.95 -11.72
CA PHE A 184 -7.25 8.93 -10.68
C PHE A 184 -8.28 8.89 -9.53
N PHE A 185 -9.56 8.64 -9.85
CA PHE A 185 -10.58 8.44 -8.81
C PHE A 185 -10.32 7.18 -7.98
N ALA A 186 -9.89 6.08 -8.62
CA ALA A 186 -9.49 4.88 -7.90
C ALA A 186 -8.33 5.16 -6.93
N TYR A 187 -7.34 5.96 -7.36
CA TYR A 187 -6.22 6.36 -6.51
C TYR A 187 -6.64 7.23 -5.33
N ILE A 188 -7.66 8.10 -5.47
CA ILE A 188 -8.18 8.89 -4.32
C ILE A 188 -8.67 7.95 -3.20
N PHE A 189 -9.49 6.96 -3.55
CA PHE A 189 -9.99 5.99 -2.57
C PHE A 189 -8.88 5.09 -2.03
N LEU A 190 -8.00 4.60 -2.88
CA LEU A 190 -6.90 3.71 -2.49
C LEU A 190 -5.91 4.43 -1.56
N THR A 191 -5.53 5.67 -1.88
CA THR A 191 -4.63 6.47 -1.04
C THR A 191 -5.30 6.87 0.28
N GLY A 192 -6.60 7.16 0.25
CA GLY A 192 -7.38 7.35 1.49
C GLY A 192 -7.39 6.11 2.37
N ALA A 193 -7.52 4.93 1.76
CA ALA A 193 -7.42 3.66 2.46
C ALA A 193 -6.01 3.43 3.02
N GLU A 194 -4.97 3.78 2.28
CA GLU A 194 -3.57 3.69 2.71
C GLU A 194 -3.30 4.52 3.98
N VAL A 195 -3.78 5.76 4.04
CA VAL A 195 -3.70 6.59 5.26
C VAL A 195 -4.39 5.91 6.44
N MET A 196 -5.53 5.28 6.20
CA MET A 196 -6.32 4.65 7.26
C MET A 196 -5.78 3.27 7.67
N VAL A 197 -5.17 2.50 6.78
CA VAL A 197 -4.68 1.14 7.06
C VAL A 197 -3.19 1.16 7.36
N SER A 198 -2.35 1.53 6.40
CA SER A 198 -0.90 1.37 6.48
C SER A 198 -0.29 2.25 7.58
N ILE A 199 -0.57 3.56 7.56
CA ILE A 199 -0.03 4.48 8.57
C ILE A 199 -0.57 4.13 9.95
N THR A 200 -1.88 3.83 10.06
CA THR A 200 -2.49 3.51 11.35
C THR A 200 -2.02 2.17 11.90
N SER A 201 -1.79 1.15 11.05
CA SER A 201 -1.29 -0.17 11.51
C SER A 201 0.13 -0.06 12.07
N LEU A 202 0.98 0.72 11.42
CA LEU A 202 2.33 0.98 11.90
C LEU A 202 2.33 1.75 13.22
N GLU A 203 1.57 2.84 13.32
CA GLU A 203 1.42 3.63 14.56
C GLU A 203 0.87 2.77 15.70
N PHE A 204 -0.17 1.99 15.42
CA PHE A 204 -0.78 1.08 16.39
C PHE A 204 0.23 0.04 16.87
N ALA A 205 0.97 -0.59 15.95
CA ALA A 205 2.01 -1.54 16.29
C ALA A 205 3.08 -0.96 17.23
N TYR A 206 3.51 0.27 16.95
CA TYR A 206 4.48 0.98 17.80
C TYR A 206 3.93 1.30 19.21
N THR A 207 2.65 1.64 19.33
CA THR A 207 2.03 1.95 20.62
C THR A 207 1.81 0.70 21.48
N GLN A 208 1.50 -0.44 20.86
CA GLN A 208 1.29 -1.71 21.54
C GLN A 208 2.59 -2.46 21.89
N ALA A 209 3.69 -2.10 21.22
CA ALA A 209 4.97 -2.75 21.36
C ALA A 209 5.73 -2.31 22.62
N PRO A 210 6.27 -3.25 23.45
CA PRO A 210 7.32 -2.92 24.40
C PRO A 210 8.50 -2.22 23.73
N ARG A 211 9.15 -1.28 24.39
CA ARG A 211 10.25 -0.49 23.81
C ARG A 211 11.34 -1.34 23.14
N LYS A 212 11.67 -2.51 23.74
CA LYS A 212 12.68 -3.45 23.24
C LYS A 212 12.25 -4.20 21.98
N MET A 213 10.93 -4.25 21.66
CA MET A 213 10.37 -5.02 20.55
C MET A 213 10.00 -4.19 19.32
N LYS A 214 10.14 -2.87 19.37
CA LYS A 214 9.66 -1.97 18.28
C LYS A 214 10.24 -2.32 16.92
N SER A 215 11.53 -2.61 16.85
CA SER A 215 12.21 -3.01 15.61
C SER A 215 11.69 -4.36 15.08
N LEU A 216 11.50 -5.36 15.95
CA LEU A 216 10.96 -6.66 15.57
C LEU A 216 9.52 -6.52 15.04
N ILE A 217 8.69 -5.76 15.71
CA ILE A 217 7.29 -5.56 15.33
C ILE A 217 7.19 -4.81 13.99
N GLN A 218 8.05 -3.82 13.76
CA GLN A 218 8.13 -3.15 12.46
C GLN A 218 8.55 -4.13 11.35
N SER A 219 9.50 -5.04 11.64
CA SER A 219 9.89 -6.06 10.65
C SER A 219 8.73 -7.02 10.32
N VAL A 220 7.93 -7.39 11.32
CA VAL A 220 6.75 -8.24 11.11
C VAL A 220 5.64 -7.50 10.36
N GLU A 221 5.48 -6.20 10.61
CA GLU A 221 4.55 -5.36 9.83
C GLU A 221 4.97 -5.31 8.36
N LEU A 222 6.25 -5.10 8.06
CA LEU A 222 6.76 -5.14 6.69
C LEU A 222 6.60 -6.53 6.02
N LEU A 223 6.58 -7.62 6.79
CA LEU A 223 6.24 -8.95 6.26
C LEU A 223 4.79 -9.02 5.77
N SER A 224 3.88 -8.19 6.27
CA SER A 224 2.50 -8.16 5.76
C SER A 224 2.43 -7.73 4.29
N ILE A 225 3.33 -6.87 3.84
CA ILE A 225 3.47 -6.50 2.42
C ILE A 225 3.87 -7.73 1.60
N SER A 226 4.89 -8.47 2.06
CA SER A 226 5.37 -9.68 1.38
C SER A 226 4.30 -10.77 1.33
N LEU A 227 3.55 -10.95 2.42
CA LEU A 227 2.42 -11.90 2.46
C LEU A 227 1.30 -11.49 1.51
N GLY A 228 0.97 -10.21 1.42
CA GLY A 228 0.00 -9.69 0.46
C GLY A 228 0.41 -9.95 -0.98
N ASN A 229 1.67 -9.66 -1.32
CA ASN A 229 2.22 -9.94 -2.65
C ASN A 229 2.27 -11.44 -2.96
N ALA A 230 2.63 -12.28 -1.99
CA ALA A 230 2.61 -13.73 -2.15
C ALA A 230 1.19 -14.24 -2.40
N PHE A 231 0.18 -13.73 -1.67
CA PHE A 231 -1.22 -14.07 -1.91
C PHE A 231 -1.64 -13.70 -3.34
N ALA A 232 -1.37 -12.47 -3.79
CA ALA A 232 -1.69 -12.04 -5.15
C ALA A 232 -0.98 -12.90 -6.21
N ALA A 233 0.29 -13.26 -5.99
CA ALA A 233 1.06 -14.13 -6.88
C ALA A 233 0.47 -15.55 -6.96
N VAL A 234 0.07 -16.14 -5.82
CA VAL A 234 -0.58 -17.45 -5.77
C VAL A 234 -1.92 -17.40 -6.50
N VAL A 235 -2.76 -16.38 -6.27
CA VAL A 235 -4.02 -16.20 -7.01
C VAL A 235 -3.75 -16.13 -8.50
N ASN A 236 -2.83 -15.27 -8.94
CA ASN A 236 -2.49 -15.11 -10.36
C ASN A 236 -1.99 -16.42 -11.00
N ASN A 237 -1.26 -17.24 -10.24
CA ASN A 237 -0.80 -18.55 -10.72
C ASN A 237 -1.96 -19.55 -10.85
N ILE A 238 -2.89 -19.59 -9.89
CA ILE A 238 -4.04 -20.51 -9.90
C ILE A 238 -5.04 -20.18 -11.00
N ILE A 239 -5.26 -18.88 -11.29
CA ILE A 239 -6.21 -18.45 -12.31
C ILE A 239 -5.64 -18.53 -13.73
N LYS A 240 -4.33 -18.73 -13.89
CA LYS A 240 -3.69 -18.89 -15.19
C LYS A 240 -3.98 -20.28 -15.75
N ASN A 241 -4.44 -20.31 -17.01
CA ASN A 241 -4.62 -21.55 -17.78
C ASN A 241 -3.29 -21.99 -18.42
N GLU A 242 -3.22 -23.23 -18.88
CA GLU A 242 -2.05 -23.78 -19.60
C GLU A 242 -1.75 -23.04 -20.92
N ASP A 243 -2.79 -22.53 -21.57
CA ASP A 243 -2.70 -21.72 -22.79
C ASP A 243 -2.32 -20.25 -22.57
N GLY A 244 -2.08 -19.86 -21.30
CA GLY A 244 -1.72 -18.49 -20.92
C GLY A 244 -2.89 -17.54 -20.73
N THR A 245 -4.13 -17.97 -20.97
CA THR A 245 -5.34 -17.20 -20.68
C THR A 245 -5.65 -17.20 -19.17
N SER A 246 -6.59 -16.35 -18.72
CA SER A 246 -7.03 -16.30 -17.33
C SER A 246 -8.39 -16.95 -17.14
N LYS A 247 -8.55 -17.71 -16.05
CA LYS A 247 -9.87 -18.24 -15.61
C LYS A 247 -10.81 -17.12 -15.13
N LEU A 248 -10.24 -15.97 -14.76
CA LEU A 248 -10.98 -14.78 -14.38
C LEU A 248 -10.63 -13.65 -15.35
N PRO A 249 -11.20 -13.64 -16.57
CA PRO A 249 -10.92 -12.59 -17.55
C PRO A 249 -11.60 -11.27 -17.17
N GLY A 250 -11.02 -10.17 -17.61
CA GLY A 250 -11.62 -8.85 -17.56
C GLY A 250 -12.05 -8.40 -16.18
N ALA A 251 -13.30 -7.92 -16.06
CA ALA A 251 -13.88 -7.41 -14.83
C ALA A 251 -13.94 -8.45 -13.70
N SER A 252 -14.03 -9.75 -14.02
CA SER A 252 -14.11 -10.83 -13.03
C SER A 252 -12.85 -10.89 -12.14
N TYR A 253 -11.69 -10.54 -12.67
CA TYR A 253 -10.44 -10.44 -11.91
C TYR A 253 -10.55 -9.41 -10.78
N TYR A 254 -11.00 -8.22 -11.09
CA TYR A 254 -11.14 -7.15 -10.11
C TYR A 254 -12.26 -7.45 -9.10
N TRP A 255 -13.38 -8.04 -9.56
CA TRP A 255 -14.47 -8.48 -8.68
C TRP A 255 -14.01 -9.50 -7.64
N PHE A 256 -13.14 -10.46 -8.01
CA PHE A 256 -12.57 -11.40 -7.07
C PHE A 256 -11.89 -10.67 -5.91
N PHE A 257 -11.05 -9.66 -6.18
CA PHE A 257 -10.35 -8.91 -5.13
C PHE A 257 -11.29 -7.99 -4.33
N VAL A 258 -12.31 -7.42 -4.95
CA VAL A 258 -13.36 -6.67 -4.22
C VAL A 258 -14.04 -7.58 -3.19
N ILE A 259 -14.50 -8.75 -3.61
CA ILE A 259 -15.19 -9.72 -2.73
C ILE A 259 -14.25 -10.20 -1.64
N ALA A 260 -13.02 -10.61 -1.98
CA ALA A 260 -12.03 -11.06 -1.03
C ALA A 260 -11.73 -9.98 0.03
N MET A 261 -11.62 -8.71 -0.37
CA MET A 261 -11.40 -7.61 0.56
C MET A 261 -12.61 -7.32 1.43
N LEU A 262 -13.83 -7.36 0.90
CA LEU A 262 -15.06 -7.19 1.68
C LEU A 262 -15.23 -8.29 2.72
N VAL A 263 -14.96 -9.54 2.36
CA VAL A 263 -14.96 -10.69 3.30
C VAL A 263 -13.92 -10.47 4.39
N THR A 264 -12.70 -10.08 4.03
CA THR A 264 -11.63 -9.78 4.97
C THR A 264 -12.03 -8.65 5.93
N ALA A 265 -12.59 -7.55 5.42
CA ALA A 265 -13.05 -6.43 6.23
C ALA A 265 -14.20 -6.83 7.18
N ALA A 266 -15.13 -7.67 6.73
CA ALA A 266 -16.23 -8.18 7.54
C ALA A 266 -15.71 -9.07 8.69
N ILE A 267 -14.75 -9.97 8.41
CA ILE A 267 -14.12 -10.82 9.43
C ILE A 267 -13.25 -9.98 10.38
N PHE A 268 -12.66 -8.88 9.92
CA PHE A 268 -11.87 -7.98 10.76
C PHE A 268 -12.72 -7.31 11.86
N ILE A 269 -14.01 -7.07 11.65
CA ILE A 269 -14.88 -6.42 12.65
C ILE A 269 -14.90 -7.16 14.00
N PRO A 270 -15.22 -8.47 14.08
CA PRO A 270 -15.17 -9.20 15.34
C PRO A 270 -13.75 -9.31 15.90
N VAL A 271 -12.72 -9.41 15.06
CA VAL A 271 -11.31 -9.44 15.49
C VAL A 271 -10.93 -8.10 16.15
N ALA A 272 -11.31 -6.97 15.55
CA ALA A 272 -11.08 -5.66 16.11
C ALA A 272 -11.80 -5.43 17.47
N ARG A 273 -12.97 -6.04 17.66
CA ARG A 273 -13.70 -6.01 18.95
C ARG A 273 -13.05 -6.93 20.00
N TRP A 274 -12.51 -8.06 19.58
CA TRP A 274 -11.82 -9.00 20.45
C TRP A 274 -10.47 -8.44 20.96
N TYR A 275 -9.78 -7.69 20.14
CA TYR A 275 -8.50 -7.12 20.50
C TYR A 275 -8.69 -5.99 21.51
N LYS A 276 -8.12 -6.16 22.72
CA LYS A 276 -8.09 -5.11 23.76
C LYS A 276 -6.71 -4.43 23.69
N PRO A 277 -6.64 -3.17 23.25
CA PRO A 277 -5.38 -2.41 23.25
C PRO A 277 -4.87 -2.28 24.68
N LYS A 278 -3.54 -2.22 24.84
CA LYS A 278 -2.94 -1.76 26.10
C LYS A 278 -3.15 -0.25 26.17
N GLU A 279 -3.68 0.23 27.29
CA GLU A 279 -3.80 1.65 27.63
C GLU A 279 -2.44 2.27 27.91
#